data_c789d1ced5d91f9c44896d7892cdf850
#
_entry.id   c789d1ced5d91f9c44896d7892cdf850
#
_cell.length_a   1.000
_cell.length_b   1.000
_cell.length_c   1.000
_cell.angle_alpha   90.00
_cell.angle_beta   90.00
_cell.angle_gamma   90.00
#
_symmetry.space_group_name_H-M   'P 1'
#
loop_
_entity.id
_entity.type
_entity.pdbx_description
1 polymer ?
#
loop_
_entity_poly.entity_id
_entity_poly.type
_entity_poly.pdbx_seq_one_letter_code
_entity_poly.pdbx_strand_id
1 'polypeptide(L)'
;MRFTLDLKEFAEKSHRDALEVVQVTAIDLFSRVVKQTPVGNPSLWKPAGERKAPKDYQPGKLRANWQASVSTPEKSILDIRDTNGGNTIAGITKVVQSSTGQNLYLANNLPYAGRIEFGAYSTQAPAGMVRVNVAAFQQAIDKAINKVVK
;
A
#
# COMPACT_ATOMS: atom_id res chain seq x y z
N MET A 1 28.36 29.89 -23.88
CA MET A 1 27.57 30.25 -22.68
C MET A 1 26.84 29.01 -22.19
N ARG A 2 27.01 28.65 -20.94
CA ARG A 2 26.48 27.39 -20.36
C ARG A 2 25.04 27.47 -19.87
N PHE A 3 24.37 28.58 -20.05
CA PHE A 3 23.03 28.81 -19.49
C PHE A 3 22.00 27.76 -19.95
N THR A 4 22.01 27.34 -21.19
CA THR A 4 21.08 26.33 -21.70
C THR A 4 21.33 24.94 -21.09
N LEU A 5 22.59 24.60 -20.85
CA LEU A 5 22.95 23.34 -20.17
C LEU A 5 22.52 23.37 -18.71
N ASP A 6 22.74 24.49 -18.02
CA ASP A 6 22.37 24.64 -16.62
C ASP A 6 20.85 24.54 -16.43
N LEU A 7 20.05 25.11 -17.34
CA LEU A 7 18.59 24.98 -17.33
C LEU A 7 18.13 23.53 -17.57
N LYS A 8 18.79 22.83 -18.48
CA LYS A 8 18.50 21.43 -18.75
C LYS A 8 18.81 20.55 -17.54
N GLU A 9 19.99 20.72 -16.94
CA GLU A 9 20.37 20.00 -15.71
C GLU A 9 19.41 20.32 -14.56
N PHE A 10 19.00 21.57 -14.39
CA PHE A 10 18.00 21.96 -13.38
C PHE A 10 16.65 21.31 -13.64
N ALA A 11 16.17 21.30 -14.88
CA ALA A 11 14.91 20.66 -15.24
C ALA A 11 14.95 19.13 -15.03
N GLU A 12 16.05 18.47 -15.43
CA GLU A 12 16.25 17.04 -15.19
C GLU A 12 16.31 16.70 -13.70
N LYS A 13 17.02 17.52 -12.91
CA LYS A 13 17.06 17.37 -11.45
C LYS A 13 15.70 17.54 -10.83
N SER A 14 14.96 18.58 -11.19
CA SER A 14 13.60 18.85 -10.66
C SER A 14 12.64 17.72 -10.99
N HIS A 15 12.74 17.13 -12.18
CA HIS A 15 11.94 15.97 -12.56
C HIS A 15 12.29 14.73 -11.73
N ARG A 16 13.56 14.46 -11.51
CA ARG A 16 14.01 13.35 -10.64
C ARG A 16 13.55 13.54 -9.20
N ASP A 17 13.69 14.74 -8.66
CA ASP A 17 13.29 15.04 -7.29
C ASP A 17 11.77 14.88 -7.11
N ALA A 18 10.97 15.35 -8.08
CA ALA A 18 9.53 15.17 -8.08
C ALA A 18 9.12 13.69 -8.15
N LEU A 19 9.77 12.91 -9.01
CA LEU A 19 9.53 11.47 -9.11
C LEU A 19 9.90 10.75 -7.82
N GLU A 20 11.02 11.09 -7.21
CA GLU A 20 11.46 10.51 -5.94
C GLU A 20 10.47 10.82 -4.81
N VAL A 21 9.95 12.05 -4.73
CA VAL A 21 8.90 12.42 -3.78
C VAL A 21 7.66 11.55 -3.98
N VAL A 22 7.21 11.36 -5.20
CA VAL A 22 6.06 10.50 -5.51
C VAL A 22 6.32 9.05 -5.09
N GLN A 23 7.48 8.51 -5.41
CA GLN A 23 7.84 7.14 -5.06
C GLN A 23 7.92 6.94 -3.54
N VAL A 24 8.60 7.82 -2.82
CA VAL A 24 8.73 7.75 -1.36
C VAL A 24 7.35 7.87 -0.68
N THR A 25 6.52 8.79 -1.16
CA THR A 25 5.16 9.00 -0.64
C THR A 25 4.28 7.77 -0.88
N ALA A 26 4.32 7.22 -2.09
CA ALA A 26 3.54 6.03 -2.43
C ALA A 26 3.97 4.81 -1.61
N ILE A 27 5.27 4.57 -1.45
CA ILE A 27 5.79 3.47 -0.63
C ILE A 27 5.35 3.63 0.83
N ASP A 28 5.44 4.82 1.40
CA ASP A 28 5.01 5.08 2.78
C ASP A 28 3.50 4.83 2.94
N LEU A 29 2.68 5.39 2.06
CA LEU A 29 1.22 5.23 2.10
C LEU A 29 0.80 3.78 1.93
N PHE A 30 1.33 3.10 0.90
CA PHE A 30 0.99 1.71 0.60
C PHE A 30 1.46 0.76 1.72
N SER A 31 2.63 1.01 2.29
CA SER A 31 3.15 0.25 3.42
C SER A 31 2.27 0.39 4.67
N ARG A 32 1.74 1.58 4.91
CA ARG A 32 0.78 1.82 6.01
C ARG A 32 -0.51 1.04 5.81
N VAL A 33 -1.04 1.02 4.58
CA VAL A 33 -2.23 0.22 4.25
C VAL A 33 -1.98 -1.26 4.52
N VAL A 34 -0.85 -1.80 4.08
CA VAL A 34 -0.48 -3.20 4.34
C VAL A 34 -0.38 -3.48 5.84
N LYS A 35 0.30 -2.63 6.59
CA LYS A 35 0.47 -2.79 8.06
C LYS A 35 -0.85 -2.66 8.82
N GLN A 36 -1.74 -1.77 8.39
CA GLN A 36 -3.07 -1.57 8.98
C GLN A 36 -4.03 -2.72 8.65
N THR A 37 -3.72 -3.52 7.65
CA THR A 37 -4.58 -4.62 7.21
C THR A 37 -4.65 -5.71 8.27
N PRO A 38 -5.85 -6.12 8.71
CA PRO A 38 -6.02 -7.17 9.69
C PRO A 38 -5.42 -8.50 9.25
N VAL A 39 -4.87 -9.22 10.20
CA VAL A 39 -4.49 -10.62 10.04
C VAL A 39 -5.51 -11.48 10.75
N GLY A 40 -6.10 -12.43 10.06
CA GLY A 40 -7.14 -13.28 10.62
C GLY A 40 -6.65 -14.02 11.87
N ASN A 41 -7.41 -13.88 12.94
CA ASN A 41 -7.21 -14.60 14.18
C ASN A 41 -8.53 -15.26 14.58
N PRO A 42 -8.66 -16.60 14.38
CA PRO A 42 -9.89 -17.31 14.68
C PRO A 42 -10.41 -17.15 16.11
N SER A 43 -9.51 -16.91 17.07
CA SER A 43 -9.89 -16.69 18.47
C SER A 43 -10.66 -15.37 18.69
N LEU A 44 -10.53 -14.42 17.76
CA LEU A 44 -11.24 -13.14 17.82
C LEU A 44 -12.53 -13.15 16.98
N TRP A 45 -12.81 -14.22 16.26
CA TRP A 45 -14.03 -14.31 15.46
C TRP A 45 -15.24 -14.42 16.39
N LYS A 46 -16.15 -13.49 16.23
CA LYS A 46 -17.41 -13.58 16.99
C LYS A 46 -18.13 -14.84 16.57
N PRO A 47 -18.61 -15.66 17.52
CA PRO A 47 -19.45 -16.80 17.21
C PRO A 47 -20.78 -16.28 16.67
N ALA A 48 -20.84 -15.96 15.40
CA ALA A 48 -22.10 -15.87 14.67
C ALA A 48 -22.45 -17.31 14.28
N GLY A 49 -22.99 -18.08 15.23
CA GLY A 49 -23.38 -19.44 15.07
C GLY A 49 -22.21 -20.35 14.62
N GLU A 50 -21.48 -20.92 15.55
CA GLU A 50 -20.53 -22.04 15.39
C GLU A 50 -19.52 -22.00 14.23
N ARG A 51 -19.20 -20.84 13.68
CA ARG A 51 -18.17 -20.71 12.62
C ARG A 51 -16.79 -20.92 13.21
N LYS A 52 -16.35 -22.17 13.17
CA LYS A 52 -14.94 -22.51 13.41
C LYS A 52 -14.12 -22.19 12.16
N ALA A 53 -12.87 -21.77 12.38
CA ALA A 53 -11.94 -21.66 11.27
C ALA A 53 -11.85 -23.01 10.52
N PRO A 54 -11.73 -23.00 9.19
CA PRO A 54 -11.40 -24.23 8.46
C PRO A 54 -10.16 -24.90 9.06
N LYS A 55 -10.12 -26.24 9.00
CA LYS A 55 -9.03 -27.02 9.62
C LYS A 55 -7.64 -26.61 9.13
N ASP A 56 -7.54 -26.16 7.87
CA ASP A 56 -6.29 -25.74 7.23
C ASP A 56 -6.20 -24.20 7.08
N TYR A 57 -6.92 -23.46 7.93
CA TYR A 57 -6.91 -22.00 7.85
C TYR A 57 -5.51 -21.43 8.14
N GLN A 58 -5.02 -20.62 7.20
CA GLN A 58 -3.77 -19.88 7.34
C GLN A 58 -4.04 -18.38 7.28
N PRO A 59 -3.60 -17.61 8.28
CA PRO A 59 -3.78 -16.16 8.32
C PRO A 59 -2.89 -15.44 7.30
N GLY A 60 -3.19 -14.16 7.03
CA GLY A 60 -2.35 -13.28 6.23
C GLY A 60 -2.71 -13.17 4.76
N LYS A 61 -3.78 -13.83 4.30
CA LYS A 61 -4.21 -13.74 2.88
C LYS A 61 -4.62 -12.33 2.48
N LEU A 62 -5.38 -11.63 3.31
CA LEU A 62 -5.82 -10.27 3.02
C LEU A 62 -4.63 -9.33 2.88
N ARG A 63 -3.70 -9.40 3.82
CA ARG A 63 -2.48 -8.58 3.82
C ARG A 63 -1.60 -8.86 2.62
N ALA A 64 -1.44 -10.13 2.25
CA ALA A 64 -0.64 -10.55 1.09
C ALA A 64 -1.25 -10.16 -0.26
N ASN A 65 -2.55 -9.86 -0.33
CA ASN A 65 -3.24 -9.53 -1.58
C ASN A 65 -3.23 -8.03 -1.93
N TRP A 66 -2.52 -7.21 -1.22
CA TRP A 66 -2.25 -5.85 -1.66
C TRP A 66 -1.22 -5.88 -2.79
N GLN A 67 -1.62 -5.42 -3.96
CA GLN A 67 -0.82 -5.45 -5.18
C GLN A 67 -0.66 -4.04 -5.72
N ALA A 68 0.59 -3.59 -5.83
CA ALA A 68 0.91 -2.33 -6.51
C ALA A 68 1.07 -2.59 -8.00
N SER A 69 0.71 -1.61 -8.81
CA SER A 69 0.89 -1.64 -10.25
C SER A 69 1.09 -0.25 -10.83
N VAL A 70 1.62 -0.21 -12.04
CA VAL A 70 1.88 1.02 -12.80
C VAL A 70 0.92 1.06 -13.98
N SER A 71 0.36 2.23 -14.24
CA SER A 71 -0.56 2.54 -15.35
C SER A 71 -1.95 1.94 -15.24
N THR A 72 -2.11 0.69 -14.82
CA THR A 72 -3.42 0.02 -14.68
C THR A 72 -3.49 -0.78 -13.39
N PRO A 73 -4.65 -0.79 -12.69
CA PRO A 73 -4.77 -1.55 -11.45
C PRO A 73 -4.74 -3.07 -11.69
N GLU A 74 -4.14 -3.80 -10.76
CA GLU A 74 -4.18 -5.26 -10.74
C GLU A 74 -5.60 -5.78 -10.50
N LYS A 75 -5.92 -6.91 -11.13
CA LYS A 75 -7.23 -7.57 -11.02
C LYS A 75 -7.17 -9.00 -10.48
N SER A 76 -5.97 -9.52 -10.30
CA SER A 76 -5.74 -10.90 -9.84
C SER A 76 -5.96 -11.06 -8.34
N ILE A 77 -6.23 -12.29 -7.94
CA ILE A 77 -6.23 -12.73 -6.54
C ILE A 77 -5.08 -13.71 -6.37
N LEU A 78 -4.23 -13.47 -5.38
CA LEU A 78 -3.07 -14.31 -5.09
C LEU A 78 -3.41 -15.34 -4.01
N ASP A 79 -2.92 -16.56 -4.19
CA ASP A 79 -3.03 -17.60 -3.15
C ASP A 79 -1.76 -17.69 -2.31
N ILE A 80 -1.41 -16.58 -1.69
CA ILE A 80 -0.25 -16.40 -0.82
C ILE A 80 -0.65 -15.85 0.55
N ARG A 81 0.24 -15.97 1.50
CA ARG A 81 0.06 -15.50 2.89
C ARG A 81 1.26 -14.65 3.31
N ASP A 82 0.98 -13.57 4.02
CA ASP A 82 2.00 -12.70 4.59
C ASP A 82 1.46 -12.08 5.88
N THR A 83 1.84 -12.63 7.02
CA THR A 83 1.30 -12.22 8.31
C THR A 83 1.91 -10.93 8.84
N ASN A 84 3.16 -10.66 8.52
CA ASN A 84 3.86 -9.44 8.95
C ASN A 84 3.86 -8.33 7.89
N GLY A 85 3.51 -8.63 6.63
CA GLY A 85 3.47 -7.69 5.52
C GLY A 85 4.82 -7.40 4.86
N GLY A 86 5.90 -8.01 5.33
CA GLY A 86 7.25 -7.71 4.84
C GLY A 86 7.45 -8.03 3.36
N ASN A 87 7.04 -9.21 2.93
CA ASN A 87 7.15 -9.63 1.53
C ASN A 87 6.25 -8.79 0.62
N THR A 88 5.04 -8.50 1.08
CA THR A 88 4.08 -7.65 0.37
C THR A 88 4.64 -6.25 0.16
N ILE A 89 5.17 -5.63 1.21
CA ILE A 89 5.79 -4.29 1.14
C ILE A 89 7.02 -4.31 0.25
N ALA A 90 7.85 -5.34 0.29
CA ALA A 90 9.01 -5.47 -0.58
C ALA A 90 8.61 -5.54 -2.06
N GLY A 91 7.57 -6.29 -2.39
CA GLY A 91 7.00 -6.36 -3.74
C GLY A 91 6.43 -5.02 -4.21
N ILE A 92 5.66 -4.35 -3.37
CA ILE A 92 5.12 -3.00 -3.62
C ILE A 92 6.26 -2.01 -3.89
N THR A 93 7.29 -2.01 -3.06
CA THR A 93 8.46 -1.12 -3.19
C THR A 93 9.14 -1.28 -4.54
N LYS A 94 9.36 -2.51 -4.98
CA LYS A 94 9.96 -2.79 -6.30
C LYS A 94 9.12 -2.22 -7.45
N VAL A 95 7.81 -2.40 -7.40
CA VAL A 95 6.90 -1.89 -8.43
C VAL A 95 6.90 -0.36 -8.45
N VAL A 96 6.79 0.29 -7.30
CA VAL A 96 6.80 1.75 -7.20
C VAL A 96 8.13 2.33 -7.69
N GLN A 97 9.25 1.73 -7.33
CA GLN A 97 10.58 2.16 -7.77
C GLN A 97 10.82 1.98 -9.27
N SER A 98 10.08 1.09 -9.92
CA SER A 98 10.12 0.92 -11.39
C SER A 98 9.36 1.98 -12.15
N SER A 99 8.52 2.78 -11.48
CA SER A 99 7.72 3.84 -12.10
C SER A 99 8.57 5.00 -12.58
N THR A 100 8.14 5.62 -13.68
CA THR A 100 8.82 6.77 -14.31
C THR A 100 7.87 7.96 -14.50
N GLY A 101 6.85 8.08 -13.63
CA GLY A 101 5.88 9.16 -13.66
C GLY A 101 4.46 8.76 -14.05
N GLN A 102 4.23 7.47 -14.28
CA GLN A 102 2.88 6.94 -14.54
C GLN A 102 2.04 6.92 -13.26
N ASN A 103 0.73 6.74 -13.42
CA ASN A 103 -0.16 6.50 -12.29
C ASN A 103 0.22 5.22 -11.55
N LEU A 104 0.23 5.30 -10.23
CA LEU A 104 0.47 4.18 -9.33
C LEU A 104 -0.87 3.75 -8.71
N TYR A 105 -1.08 2.45 -8.68
CA TYR A 105 -2.28 1.85 -8.09
C TYR A 105 -1.90 0.87 -6.98
N LEU A 106 -2.76 0.79 -5.97
CA LEU A 106 -2.73 -0.26 -4.97
C LEU A 106 -4.12 -0.91 -4.94
N ALA A 107 -4.20 -2.19 -5.18
CA ALA A 107 -5.45 -2.93 -5.26
C ALA A 107 -5.44 -4.18 -4.38
N ASN A 108 -6.61 -4.52 -3.85
CA ASN A 108 -6.85 -5.78 -3.17
C ASN A 108 -8.19 -6.34 -3.68
N ASN A 109 -8.13 -7.42 -4.41
CA ASN A 109 -9.28 -7.97 -5.13
C ASN A 109 -10.01 -9.10 -4.39
N LEU A 110 -9.64 -9.35 -3.13
CA LEU A 110 -10.37 -10.32 -2.32
C LEU A 110 -11.82 -9.85 -2.09
N PRO A 111 -12.79 -10.75 -2.26
CA PRO A 111 -14.22 -10.37 -2.20
C PRO A 111 -14.65 -9.72 -0.87
N TYR A 112 -13.95 -10.03 0.21
CA TYR A 112 -14.26 -9.50 1.54
C TYR A 112 -13.44 -8.24 1.92
N ALA A 113 -12.50 -7.79 1.08
CA ALA A 113 -11.69 -6.61 1.37
C ALA A 113 -12.56 -5.36 1.60
N GLY A 114 -13.58 -5.16 0.77
CA GLY A 114 -14.52 -4.05 0.92
C GLY A 114 -15.31 -4.09 2.23
N ARG A 115 -15.65 -5.27 2.74
CA ARG A 115 -16.32 -5.41 4.03
C ARG A 115 -15.44 -5.00 5.19
N ILE A 116 -14.16 -5.33 5.13
CA ILE A 116 -13.18 -4.91 6.14
C ILE A 116 -12.99 -3.39 6.07
N GLU A 117 -12.91 -2.82 4.87
CA GLU A 117 -12.72 -1.39 4.68
C GLU A 117 -13.92 -0.55 5.16
N PHE A 118 -15.14 -0.95 4.80
CA PHE A 118 -16.33 -0.12 5.00
C PHE A 118 -17.28 -0.61 6.09
N GLY A 119 -17.18 -1.87 6.46
CA GLY A 119 -18.19 -2.54 7.30
C GLY A 119 -17.91 -2.57 8.80
N ALA A 120 -16.76 -2.04 9.24
CA ALA A 120 -16.31 -2.14 10.64
C ALA A 120 -16.31 -3.59 11.20
N TYR A 121 -16.09 -4.56 10.33
CA TYR A 121 -16.13 -6.00 10.70
C TYR A 121 -14.91 -6.45 11.50
N SER A 122 -13.81 -5.74 11.41
CA SER A 122 -12.58 -6.10 12.11
C SER A 122 -12.28 -5.13 13.24
N THR A 123 -12.08 -5.67 14.44
CA THR A 123 -11.59 -4.88 15.57
C THR A 123 -10.15 -4.41 15.40
N GLN A 124 -9.38 -5.05 14.51
CA GLN A 124 -8.02 -4.64 14.16
C GLN A 124 -7.99 -3.43 13.20
N ALA A 125 -9.07 -3.21 12.44
CA ALA A 125 -9.19 -2.09 11.51
C ALA A 125 -10.61 -1.49 11.57
N PRO A 126 -11.03 -0.93 12.71
CA PRO A 126 -12.40 -0.46 12.89
C PRO A 126 -12.77 0.71 11.97
N ALA A 127 -11.79 1.50 11.55
CA ALA A 127 -11.95 2.63 10.62
C ALA A 127 -11.53 2.30 9.18
N GLY A 128 -11.27 1.02 8.89
CA GLY A 128 -10.78 0.56 7.60
C GLY A 128 -9.25 0.53 7.49
N MET A 129 -8.78 0.24 6.30
CA MET A 129 -7.35 0.08 5.99
C MET A 129 -6.83 1.23 5.12
N VAL A 130 -7.61 1.64 4.13
CA VAL A 130 -7.25 2.66 3.15
C VAL A 130 -7.65 4.05 3.64
N ARG A 131 -8.91 4.25 4.01
CA ARG A 131 -9.45 5.57 4.40
C ARG A 131 -8.67 6.23 5.52
N VAL A 132 -8.30 5.48 6.55
CA VAL A 132 -7.53 5.99 7.69
C VAL A 132 -6.13 6.46 7.27
N ASN A 133 -5.53 5.79 6.30
CA ASN A 133 -4.21 6.14 5.77
C ASN A 133 -4.28 7.27 4.74
N VAL A 134 -5.35 7.36 3.96
CA VAL A 134 -5.59 8.50 3.06
C VAL A 134 -5.80 9.78 3.86
N ALA A 135 -6.48 9.71 5.00
CA ALA A 135 -6.62 10.87 5.91
C ALA A 135 -5.26 11.37 6.45
N ALA A 136 -4.27 10.46 6.59
CA ALA A 136 -2.89 10.82 6.98
C ALA A 136 -1.99 11.17 5.78
N PHE A 137 -2.53 11.27 4.58
CA PHE A 137 -1.78 11.45 3.34
C PHE A 137 -0.88 12.68 3.34
N GLN A 138 -1.35 13.80 3.88
CA GLN A 138 -0.56 15.03 3.98
C GLN A 138 0.73 14.82 4.77
N GLN A 139 0.67 14.07 5.85
CA GLN A 139 1.87 13.76 6.64
C GLN A 139 2.86 12.88 5.86
N ALA A 140 2.37 11.99 5.02
CA ALA A 140 3.22 11.18 4.15
C ALA A 140 3.96 12.03 3.10
N ILE A 141 3.27 12.99 2.50
CA ILE A 141 3.86 13.96 1.57
C ILE A 141 4.95 14.80 2.27
N ASP A 142 4.65 15.36 3.42
CA ASP A 142 5.58 16.21 4.16
C ASP A 142 6.87 15.44 4.53
N LYS A 143 6.74 14.19 4.95
CA LYS A 143 7.89 13.31 5.21
C LYS A 143 8.70 13.02 3.95
N ALA A 144 8.04 12.78 2.83
CA ALA A 144 8.71 12.51 1.55
C ALA A 144 9.50 13.73 1.09
N ILE A 145 8.91 14.92 1.16
CA ILE A 145 9.58 16.19 0.82
C ILE A 145 10.83 16.38 1.70
N ASN A 146 10.71 16.19 3.00
CA ASN A 146 11.83 16.35 3.93
C ASN A 146 12.97 15.34 3.71
N LYS A 147 12.70 14.18 3.12
CA LYS A 147 13.73 13.20 2.76
C LYS A 147 14.48 13.55 1.48
N VAL A 148 13.82 14.19 0.54
CA VAL A 148 14.35 14.48 -0.80
C VAL A 148 15.04 15.84 -0.85
N VAL A 149 14.47 16.83 -0.18
CA VAL A 149 14.97 18.23 -0.15
C VAL A 149 15.99 18.41 0.99
N LYS A 150 17.10 17.68 0.91
CA LYS A 150 18.25 17.88 1.82
C LYS A 150 19.44 18.48 1.09
#